data_746d2538a88fe8f1394b2d4908b4f013
#
_entry.id   746d2538a88fe8f1394b2d4908b4f013
#
_cell.length_a   1.000
_cell.length_b   1.000
_cell.length_c   1.000
_cell.angle_alpha   90.00
_cell.angle_beta   90.00
_cell.angle_gamma   90.00
#
_symmetry.space_group_name_H-M   'P 1'
#
loop_
_entity.id
_entity.type
_entity.pdbx_description
1 polymer ?
#
loop_
_entity_poly.entity_id
_entity_poly.type
_entity_poly.pdbx_seq_one_letter_code
_entity_poly.pdbx_strand_id
1 'polypeptide(L)' 'VELVWQDDAQDDAPSIYLTSDGRVLLQGRSVSDDERAHFKVPPGSDLISVDRRVIKAIKEML' A
#
# COMPACT_ATOMS: atom_id res chain seq x y z
N VAL A 1 13.69 -2.19 -8.76
CA VAL A 1 12.47 -1.62 -8.17
C VAL A 1 12.35 -0.17 -8.58
N GLU A 2 11.20 0.18 -9.11
CA GLU A 2 10.92 1.53 -9.59
C GLU A 2 9.78 2.14 -8.77
N LEU A 3 10.00 3.37 -8.27
CA LEU A 3 8.95 4.15 -7.62
C LEU A 3 8.07 4.76 -8.72
N VAL A 4 6.80 4.36 -8.79
CA VAL A 4 5.88 4.87 -9.80
C VAL A 4 4.92 5.93 -9.29
N TRP A 5 4.70 5.98 -7.98
CA TRP A 5 3.84 7.01 -7.38
C TRP A 5 4.15 7.16 -5.91
N GLN A 6 4.11 8.38 -5.41
CA GLN A 6 4.26 8.70 -4.00
C GLN A 6 3.39 9.92 -3.69
N ASP A 7 2.69 9.86 -2.54
CA ASP A 7 1.91 10.99 -2.06
C ASP A 7 2.84 11.97 -1.34
N ASP A 8 3.04 13.14 -1.88
CA ASP A 8 3.94 14.16 -1.31
C ASP A 8 3.36 14.93 -0.12
N ALA A 9 2.11 14.67 0.22
CA ALA A 9 1.40 15.48 1.22
C ALA A 9 1.79 15.14 2.67
N GLN A 10 2.45 14.03 2.93
CA GLN A 10 2.77 13.56 4.28
C GLN A 10 4.15 12.90 4.32
N ASP A 11 4.81 12.97 5.49
CA ASP A 11 6.12 12.33 5.70
C ASP A 11 6.04 10.79 5.61
N ASP A 12 4.90 10.21 6.04
CA ASP A 12 4.64 8.77 5.95
C ASP A 12 3.80 8.43 4.71
N ALA A 13 4.08 9.13 3.62
CA ALA A 13 3.26 9.05 2.42
C ALA A 13 3.21 7.64 1.86
N PRO A 14 2.01 7.16 1.47
CA PRO A 14 1.90 5.89 0.77
C PRO A 14 2.62 5.96 -0.57
N SER A 15 3.18 4.84 -0.97
CA SER A 15 3.97 4.77 -2.20
C SER A 15 3.61 3.50 -2.98
N ILE A 16 3.78 3.58 -4.28
CA ILE A 16 3.57 2.45 -5.17
C ILE A 16 4.88 2.20 -5.92
N TYR A 17 5.35 0.96 -5.85
CA TYR A 17 6.57 0.53 -6.51
C TYR A 17 6.28 -0.56 -7.53
N LEU A 18 7.05 -0.59 -8.59
CA LEU A 18 7.02 -1.68 -9.56
C LEU A 18 8.33 -2.46 -9.46
N THR A 19 8.24 -3.77 -9.33
CA THR A 19 9.42 -4.62 -9.26
C THR A 19 9.82 -5.09 -10.66
N SER A 20 11.07 -5.54 -10.78
CA SER A 20 11.59 -6.03 -12.07
C SER A 20 10.95 -7.35 -12.51
N ASP A 21 10.36 -8.10 -11.56
CA ASP A 21 9.66 -9.36 -11.88
C ASP A 21 8.16 -9.18 -12.11
N GLY A 22 7.71 -7.93 -12.26
CA GLY A 22 6.33 -7.63 -12.63
C GLY A 22 5.33 -7.54 -11.47
N ARG A 23 5.81 -7.48 -10.22
CA ARG A 23 4.92 -7.31 -9.07
C ARG A 23 4.75 -5.83 -8.75
N VAL A 24 3.65 -5.52 -8.08
CA VAL A 24 3.37 -4.17 -7.57
C VAL A 24 3.49 -4.22 -6.05
N LEU A 25 4.28 -3.33 -5.49
CA LEU A 25 4.42 -3.20 -4.04
C LEU A 25 3.78 -1.90 -3.58
N LEU A 26 2.98 -2.00 -2.52
CA LEU A 26 2.34 -0.84 -1.91
C LEU A 26 2.95 -0.61 -0.54
N GLN A 27 3.33 0.62 -0.25
CA GLN A 27 3.80 1.03 1.06
C GLN A 27 2.70 1.83 1.75
N GLY A 28 2.35 1.44 2.97
CA GLY A 28 1.34 2.12 3.76
C GLY A 28 1.65 1.96 5.23
N ARG A 29 0.74 2.41 6.09
CA ARG A 29 0.89 2.27 7.54
C ARG A 29 0.53 0.87 7.98
N SER A 30 1.19 0.39 9.04
CA SER A 30 0.81 -0.85 9.69
C SER A 30 -0.58 -0.71 10.30
N VAL A 31 -1.39 -1.75 10.16
CA VAL A 31 -2.72 -1.82 10.78
C VAL A 31 -2.53 -2.17 12.26
N SER A 32 -3.34 -1.55 13.14
CA SER A 32 -3.30 -1.84 14.57
C SER A 32 -3.73 -3.27 14.86
N ASP A 33 -3.35 -3.78 16.04
CA ASP A 33 -3.73 -5.13 16.46
C ASP A 33 -5.25 -5.27 16.57
N ASP A 34 -5.95 -4.22 17.03
CA ASP A 34 -7.40 -4.22 17.13
C ASP A 34 -8.06 -4.33 15.77
N GLU A 35 -7.57 -3.58 14.79
CA GLU A 35 -8.09 -3.66 13.42
C GLU A 35 -7.79 -5.01 12.79
N ARG A 36 -6.59 -5.53 13.02
CA ARG A 36 -6.17 -6.82 12.49
C ARG A 36 -7.04 -7.96 13.02
N ALA A 37 -7.49 -7.84 14.28
CA ALA A 37 -8.36 -8.85 14.90
C ALA A 37 -9.73 -8.95 14.25
N HIS A 38 -10.19 -7.90 13.56
CA HIS A 38 -11.48 -7.90 12.85
C HIS A 38 -11.44 -8.63 11.51
N PHE A 39 -10.24 -8.95 11.03
CA PHE A 39 -10.06 -9.58 9.73
C PHE A 39 -9.30 -10.88 9.91
N LYS A 40 -9.61 -11.86 9.05
CA LYS A 40 -8.87 -13.12 9.03
C LYS A 40 -7.66 -12.93 8.11
N VAL A 41 -6.50 -12.79 8.72
CA VAL A 41 -5.24 -12.63 7.97
C VAL A 41 -4.50 -13.96 8.03
N PRO A 42 -4.39 -14.68 6.90
CA PRO A 42 -3.70 -15.97 6.92
C PRO A 42 -2.20 -15.80 7.13
N PRO A 43 -1.50 -16.86 7.59
CA PRO A 43 -0.05 -16.81 7.71
C PRO A 43 0.62 -16.42 6.40
N GLY A 44 1.63 -15.55 6.49
CA GLY A 44 2.33 -15.05 5.32
C GLY A 44 1.68 -13.85 4.65
N SER A 45 0.50 -13.43 5.13
CA SER A 45 -0.19 -12.24 4.64
C SER A 45 -0.16 -11.15 5.71
N ASP A 46 -0.38 -9.92 5.29
CA ASP A 46 -0.47 -8.80 6.21
C ASP A 46 -1.44 -7.75 5.66
N LEU A 47 -1.84 -6.82 6.53
CA LEU A 47 -2.71 -5.71 6.18
C LEU A 47 -1.94 -4.41 6.32
N ILE A 48 -2.14 -3.52 5.36
CA ILE A 48 -1.63 -2.16 5.46
C ILE A 48 -2.80 -1.19 5.26
N SER A 49 -2.67 -0.02 5.87
CA SER A 49 -3.64 1.06 5.69
C SER A 49 -3.08 2.07 4.72
N VAL A 50 -3.83 2.40 3.69
CA VAL A 50 -3.43 3.42 2.71
C VAL A 50 -4.56 4.42 2.53
N ASP A 51 -4.19 5.67 2.22
CA ASP A 51 -5.16 6.70 1.89
C ASP A 51 -5.86 6.36 0.58
N ARG A 52 -7.14 6.78 0.46
CA ARG A 52 -7.89 6.50 -0.77
C ARG A 52 -7.29 7.17 -2.00
N ARG A 53 -6.38 8.12 -1.84
CA ARG A 53 -5.62 8.70 -2.96
C ARG A 53 -4.79 7.65 -3.70
N VAL A 54 -4.38 6.59 -3.01
CA VAL A 54 -3.67 5.47 -3.64
C VAL A 54 -4.57 4.78 -4.67
N ILE A 55 -5.85 4.58 -4.32
CA ILE A 55 -6.83 3.99 -5.23
C ILE A 55 -6.99 4.86 -6.48
N LYS A 56 -7.08 6.17 -6.28
CA LYS A 56 -7.21 7.12 -7.40
C LYS A 56 -5.97 7.06 -8.31
N ALA A 57 -4.78 7.00 -7.71
CA ALA A 57 -3.54 6.89 -8.47
C ALA A 57 -3.49 5.60 -9.30
N ILE A 58 -3.92 4.48 -8.73
CA ILE A 58 -3.99 3.22 -9.44
C ILE A 58 -4.95 3.30 -10.64
N LYS A 59 -6.13 3.90 -10.42
CA LYS A 59 -7.10 4.08 -11.50
C LYS A 59 -6.56 4.91 -12.65
N GLU A 60 -5.77 5.93 -12.34
CA GLU A 60 -5.16 6.79 -13.36
C GLU A 60 -4.06 6.08 -14.15
N MET A 61 -3.41 5.07 -13.53
CA MET A 61 -2.38 4.28 -14.18
C MET A 61 -2.95 3.17 -15.08
N LEU A 62 -4.19 2.77 -14.85
CA LEU A 62 -4.85 1.75 -15.66
C LEU A 62 -5.50 2.38 -16.88
#